data_7845bacdb58de10177bdc353e57b8330
#
_entry.id   7845bacdb58de10177bdc353e57b8330
#
_cell.length_a   1.000
_cell.length_b   1.000
_cell.length_c   1.000
_cell.angle_alpha   90.00
_cell.angle_beta   90.00
_cell.angle_gamma   90.00
#
_symmetry.space_group_name_H-M   'P 1'
#
loop_
_entity.id
_entity.type
_entity.pdbx_description
1 polymer ?
#
loop_
_entity_poly.entity_id
_entity_poly.type
_entity_poly.pdbx_seq_one_letter_code
_entity_poly.pdbx_strand_id
1 'polypeptide(L)'
;MDNPTEITLQDCDTVTQTLLTNNAYTIMDNIEGENKFGTAPVRDAYFAMTSTKLTSDLNNVNTFIQKNQYPAPMNALRSEWGAVGNLRFLVSSIGSHVPAASANGADVYNIFCVGMEAYACVEQDGYSASFIYRPPIYDGPLALNASVGYKFAEVPRITNDLWIINLRATKRF
;
A
#
# COMPACT_ATOMS: atom_id res chain seq x y z
N MET A 1 0.24 18.52 -19.73
CA MET A 1 0.49 18.35 -18.28
C MET A 1 -0.85 18.04 -17.67
N ASP A 2 -0.96 16.87 -17.10
CA ASP A 2 -2.19 16.48 -16.40
C ASP A 2 -2.32 17.37 -15.16
N ASN A 3 -3.45 18.01 -15.02
CA ASN A 3 -3.75 18.81 -13.84
C ASN A 3 -4.58 17.94 -12.88
N PRO A 4 -3.96 17.29 -11.90
CA PRO A 4 -4.69 16.41 -10.99
C PRO A 4 -5.70 17.23 -10.18
N THR A 5 -6.91 16.71 -10.10
CA THR A 5 -8.05 17.27 -9.37
C THR A 5 -8.38 16.41 -8.15
N GLU A 6 -9.48 16.69 -7.48
CA GLU A 6 -10.01 15.85 -6.42
C GLU A 6 -10.36 14.46 -6.96
N ILE A 7 -10.22 13.45 -6.12
CA ILE A 7 -10.61 12.07 -6.46
C ILE A 7 -12.12 11.97 -6.62
N THR A 8 -12.55 11.32 -7.70
CA THR A 8 -13.96 11.11 -8.01
C THR A 8 -14.30 9.61 -8.15
N LEU A 9 -15.59 9.28 -8.09
CA LEU A 9 -16.04 7.91 -8.37
C LEU A 9 -15.64 7.46 -9.78
N GLN A 10 -15.74 8.36 -10.77
CA GLN A 10 -15.38 8.06 -12.15
C GLN A 10 -13.90 7.68 -12.30
N ASP A 11 -13.01 8.30 -11.54
CA ASP A 11 -11.59 7.95 -11.54
C ASP A 11 -11.39 6.52 -11.00
N CYS A 12 -12.07 6.17 -9.92
CA CYS A 12 -12.04 4.83 -9.34
C CYS A 12 -12.56 3.77 -10.31
N ASP A 13 -13.66 4.06 -10.99
CA ASP A 13 -14.26 3.16 -12.00
C ASP A 13 -13.33 3.01 -13.20
N THR A 14 -12.71 4.09 -13.68
CA THR A 14 -11.76 4.05 -14.79
C THR A 14 -10.54 3.19 -14.46
N VAL A 15 -10.00 3.33 -13.26
CA VAL A 15 -8.89 2.49 -12.78
C VAL A 15 -9.30 1.03 -12.73
N THR A 16 -10.46 0.73 -12.15
CA THR A 16 -10.97 -0.65 -12.06
C THR A 16 -11.18 -1.25 -13.46
N GLN A 17 -11.77 -0.51 -14.39
CA GLN A 17 -11.96 -0.95 -15.77
C GLN A 17 -10.64 -1.21 -16.48
N THR A 18 -9.65 -0.34 -16.28
CA THR A 18 -8.33 -0.52 -16.88
C THR A 18 -7.63 -1.78 -16.36
N LEU A 19 -7.68 -2.02 -15.06
CA LEU A 19 -7.09 -3.23 -14.46
C LEU A 19 -7.80 -4.50 -14.97
N LEU A 20 -9.14 -4.48 -15.06
CA LEU A 20 -9.91 -5.60 -15.61
C LEU A 20 -9.60 -5.82 -17.10
N THR A 21 -9.47 -4.77 -17.90
CA THR A 21 -9.12 -4.86 -19.32
C THR A 21 -7.73 -5.46 -19.52
N ASN A 22 -6.80 -5.16 -18.60
CA ASN A 22 -5.47 -5.74 -18.59
C ASN A 22 -5.41 -7.15 -17.98
N ASN A 23 -6.55 -7.75 -17.66
CA ASN A 23 -6.66 -9.05 -17.01
C ASN A 23 -5.86 -9.15 -15.69
N ALA A 24 -5.81 -8.07 -14.95
CA ALA A 24 -5.18 -8.08 -13.63
C ALA A 24 -5.99 -8.95 -12.67
N TYR A 25 -5.30 -9.83 -11.95
CA TYR A 25 -5.95 -10.64 -10.92
C TYR A 25 -6.30 -9.81 -9.70
N THR A 26 -7.51 -10.01 -9.19
CA THR A 26 -7.91 -9.44 -7.90
C THR A 26 -7.17 -10.15 -6.76
N ILE A 27 -6.93 -9.44 -5.68
CA ILE A 27 -6.31 -9.99 -4.48
C ILE A 27 -7.42 -10.68 -3.68
N MET A 28 -7.55 -11.99 -3.85
CA MET A 28 -8.63 -12.80 -3.24
C MET A 28 -8.23 -13.34 -1.87
N ASP A 29 -7.05 -13.93 -1.81
CA ASP A 29 -6.55 -14.63 -0.65
C ASP A 29 -5.16 -14.13 -0.31
N ASN A 30 -5.10 -13.20 0.60
CA ASN A 30 -3.80 -12.88 1.15
C ASN A 30 -3.30 -13.95 2.12
N ILE A 31 -4.02 -15.10 2.23
CA ILE A 31 -3.74 -15.89 3.41
C ILE A 31 -4.12 -17.35 3.21
N GLU A 32 -3.44 -17.98 2.31
CA GLU A 32 -3.15 -19.40 2.42
C GLU A 32 -1.87 -19.54 3.25
N GLY A 33 -2.02 -19.77 4.56
CA GLY A 33 -0.88 -20.00 5.44
C GLY A 33 -1.31 -20.11 6.89
N GLU A 34 -0.41 -20.55 7.75
CA GLU A 34 -0.64 -20.69 9.20
C GLU A 34 -0.98 -19.36 9.90
N ASN A 35 -0.69 -18.24 9.28
CA ASN A 35 -0.97 -16.89 9.79
C ASN A 35 -2.22 -16.30 9.16
N LYS A 36 -3.37 -16.85 9.43
CA LYS A 36 -4.66 -16.27 9.01
C LYS A 36 -4.94 -15.00 9.80
N PHE A 37 -4.89 -13.86 9.13
CA PHE A 37 -5.39 -12.60 9.70
C PHE A 37 -6.91 -12.53 9.52
N GLY A 38 -7.64 -12.91 10.52
CA GLY A 38 -9.09 -12.94 10.47
C GLY A 38 -9.63 -14.25 9.92
N THR A 39 -10.84 -14.54 10.25
CA THR A 39 -11.47 -15.84 10.08
C THR A 39 -12.30 -15.97 8.82
N ALA A 40 -12.37 -14.94 7.98
CA ALA A 40 -13.16 -14.99 6.75
C ALA A 40 -12.33 -14.44 5.59
N PRO A 41 -12.56 -14.97 4.37
CA PRO A 41 -11.92 -14.46 3.18
C PRO A 41 -12.26 -12.98 3.00
N VAL A 42 -11.24 -12.19 2.75
CA VAL A 42 -11.40 -10.80 2.36
C VAL A 42 -12.07 -10.80 0.98
N ARG A 43 -13.08 -9.94 0.79
CA ARG A 43 -13.70 -9.77 -0.53
C ARG A 43 -12.60 -9.52 -1.57
N ASP A 44 -12.65 -10.24 -2.67
CA ASP A 44 -11.76 -10.03 -3.80
C ASP A 44 -11.86 -8.60 -4.32
N ALA A 45 -10.75 -7.93 -4.40
CA ALA A 45 -10.67 -6.54 -4.83
C ALA A 45 -9.23 -6.16 -5.19
N TYR A 46 -9.06 -5.05 -5.87
CA TYR A 46 -7.77 -4.41 -6.06
C TYR A 46 -7.44 -3.55 -4.84
N PHE A 47 -6.18 -3.41 -4.52
CA PHE A 47 -5.75 -2.53 -3.44
C PHE A 47 -5.31 -1.18 -3.96
N ALA A 48 -5.79 -0.12 -3.31
CA ALA A 48 -5.41 1.26 -3.55
C ALA A 48 -4.67 1.79 -2.32
N MET A 49 -3.37 1.97 -2.43
CA MET A 49 -2.52 2.46 -1.34
C MET A 49 -2.32 3.96 -1.45
N THR A 50 -2.62 4.69 -0.38
CA THR A 50 -2.54 6.15 -0.38
C THR A 50 -2.13 6.73 0.98
N SER A 51 -2.02 8.07 1.02
CA SER A 51 -1.71 8.81 2.25
C SER A 51 -2.94 9.00 3.14
N THR A 52 -2.72 9.01 4.45
CA THR A 52 -3.75 9.37 5.45
C THR A 52 -4.33 10.77 5.23
N LYS A 53 -3.61 11.66 4.54
CA LYS A 53 -4.07 13.02 4.27
C LYS A 53 -5.26 13.08 3.30
N LEU A 54 -5.49 12.04 2.48
CA LEU A 54 -6.63 11.95 1.56
C LEU A 54 -7.88 11.31 2.18
N THR A 55 -7.87 10.91 3.43
CA THR A 55 -9.01 10.23 4.07
C THR A 55 -10.30 11.04 4.04
N SER A 56 -10.20 12.38 4.19
CA SER A 56 -11.36 13.28 4.12
C SER A 56 -11.99 13.28 2.73
N ASP A 57 -11.15 13.31 1.69
CA ASP A 57 -11.61 13.37 0.31
C ASP A 57 -12.18 12.02 -0.13
N LEU A 58 -11.59 10.90 0.33
CA LEU A 58 -12.14 9.57 0.13
C LEU A 58 -13.55 9.42 0.72
N ASN A 59 -13.78 9.98 1.92
CA ASN A 59 -15.11 9.94 2.54
C ASN A 59 -16.17 10.73 1.74
N ASN A 60 -15.75 11.70 0.92
CA ASN A 60 -16.63 12.49 0.07
C ASN A 60 -16.87 11.84 -1.31
N VAL A 61 -16.16 10.79 -1.66
CA VAL A 61 -16.43 10.03 -2.88
C VAL A 61 -17.80 9.37 -2.78
N ASN A 62 -18.62 9.58 -3.79
CA ASN A 62 -19.92 8.95 -3.84
C ASN A 62 -19.77 7.42 -3.82
N THR A 63 -20.64 6.72 -3.09
CA THR A 63 -20.59 5.26 -2.87
C THR A 63 -19.40 4.74 -2.04
N PHE A 64 -18.63 5.62 -1.39
CA PHE A 64 -17.59 5.17 -0.48
C PHE A 64 -18.18 4.48 0.74
N ILE A 65 -17.77 3.25 0.99
CA ILE A 65 -18.18 2.45 2.15
C ILE A 65 -17.03 2.41 3.15
N GLN A 66 -17.22 3.05 4.30
CA GLN A 66 -16.22 2.99 5.36
C GLN A 66 -16.16 1.59 5.97
N LYS A 67 -14.99 1.19 6.46
CA LYS A 67 -14.82 -0.14 7.08
C LYS A 67 -15.78 -0.42 8.24
N ASN A 68 -16.25 0.61 8.93
CA ASN A 68 -17.21 0.47 10.02
C ASN A 68 -18.62 0.08 9.54
N GLN A 69 -18.90 0.27 8.25
CA GLN A 69 -20.18 -0.06 7.60
C GLN A 69 -20.16 -1.44 6.95
N TYR A 70 -19.06 -2.15 7.03
CA TYR A 70 -18.97 -3.50 6.48
C TYR A 70 -19.88 -4.47 7.26
N PRO A 71 -20.57 -5.39 6.57
CA PRO A 71 -21.41 -6.40 7.23
C PRO A 71 -20.65 -7.25 8.24
N ALA A 72 -19.35 -7.44 8.03
CA ALA A 72 -18.45 -8.13 8.95
C ALA A 72 -17.17 -7.31 9.10
N PRO A 73 -17.14 -6.33 10.02
CA PRO A 73 -16.01 -5.42 10.19
C PRO A 73 -14.70 -6.12 10.58
N MET A 74 -14.78 -7.34 11.11
CA MET A 74 -13.60 -8.16 11.42
C MET A 74 -12.82 -8.61 10.18
N ASN A 75 -13.42 -8.53 8.99
CA ASN A 75 -12.77 -8.88 7.72
C ASN A 75 -12.02 -7.71 7.08
N ALA A 76 -12.03 -6.54 7.71
CA ALA A 76 -11.28 -5.39 7.23
C ALA A 76 -9.80 -5.53 7.60
N LEU A 77 -8.92 -5.20 6.67
CA LEU A 77 -7.48 -5.12 6.94
C LEU A 77 -7.18 -4.00 7.95
N ARG A 78 -6.09 -4.16 8.71
CA ARG A 78 -5.76 -3.23 9.79
C ARG A 78 -5.61 -1.77 9.32
N SER A 79 -4.98 -1.57 8.16
CA SER A 79 -4.74 -0.26 7.53
C SER A 79 -5.84 0.16 6.55
N GLU A 80 -6.90 -0.62 6.43
CA GLU A 80 -8.00 -0.31 5.52
C GLU A 80 -8.86 0.82 6.06
N TRP A 81 -9.19 1.75 5.18
CA TRP A 81 -10.07 2.88 5.48
C TRP A 81 -11.49 2.63 4.99
N GLY A 82 -11.63 2.05 3.81
CA GLY A 82 -12.91 1.73 3.19
C GLY A 82 -12.74 1.23 1.77
N ALA A 83 -13.83 1.14 1.04
CA ALA A 83 -13.85 0.65 -0.33
C ALA A 83 -14.80 1.44 -1.23
N VAL A 84 -14.45 1.52 -2.51
CA VAL A 84 -15.30 2.00 -3.60
C VAL A 84 -15.33 0.93 -4.69
N GLY A 85 -16.50 0.37 -4.97
CA GLY A 85 -16.59 -0.71 -5.96
C GLY A 85 -15.65 -1.87 -5.63
N ASN A 86 -14.74 -2.19 -6.55
CA ASN A 86 -13.72 -3.23 -6.39
C ASN A 86 -12.34 -2.70 -5.94
N LEU A 87 -12.26 -1.45 -5.48
CA LEU A 87 -11.05 -0.88 -4.91
C LEU A 87 -11.16 -0.80 -3.39
N ARG A 88 -10.18 -1.34 -2.68
CA ARG A 88 -10.03 -1.22 -1.23
C ARG A 88 -8.89 -0.27 -0.91
N PHE A 89 -9.19 0.77 -0.16
CA PHE A 89 -8.23 1.82 0.18
C PHE A 89 -7.48 1.49 1.46
N LEU A 90 -6.17 1.32 1.31
CA LEU A 90 -5.22 1.17 2.40
C LEU A 90 -4.52 2.50 2.63
N VAL A 91 -4.51 2.99 3.85
CA VAL A 91 -3.94 4.28 4.18
C VAL A 91 -2.69 4.15 5.03
N SER A 92 -1.68 4.97 4.71
CA SER A 92 -0.41 5.01 5.43
C SER A 92 0.04 6.45 5.67
N SER A 93 0.66 6.73 6.81
CA SER A 93 1.26 8.03 7.11
C SER A 93 2.46 8.38 6.22
N ILE A 94 3.12 7.35 5.67
CA ILE A 94 4.27 7.48 4.74
C ILE A 94 3.84 7.45 3.27
N GLY A 95 2.53 7.61 2.98
CA GLY A 95 2.02 7.63 1.61
C GLY A 95 2.70 8.70 0.76
N SER A 96 3.03 8.34 -0.49
CA SER A 96 3.75 9.18 -1.42
C SER A 96 2.96 10.43 -1.80
N HIS A 97 3.63 11.59 -1.79
CA HIS A 97 3.09 12.84 -2.31
C HIS A 97 4.19 13.65 -2.98
N VAL A 98 3.80 14.52 -3.89
CA VAL A 98 4.71 15.48 -4.58
C VAL A 98 4.25 16.87 -4.20
N PRO A 99 5.07 17.62 -3.44
CA PRO A 99 4.68 18.95 -2.99
C PRO A 99 4.56 19.92 -4.17
N ALA A 100 3.56 20.79 -4.12
CA ALA A 100 3.32 21.88 -5.08
C ALA A 100 3.32 21.43 -6.56
N ALA A 101 2.90 20.21 -6.86
CA ALA A 101 2.96 19.64 -8.21
C ALA A 101 1.71 19.90 -9.05
N SER A 102 0.65 20.44 -8.45
CA SER A 102 -0.54 20.89 -9.19
C SER A 102 -0.29 22.25 -9.84
N ALA A 103 -1.05 22.57 -10.90
CA ALA A 103 -1.02 23.88 -11.55
C ALA A 103 -1.34 25.04 -10.58
N ASN A 104 -2.08 24.77 -9.53
CA ASN A 104 -2.44 25.74 -8.48
C ASN A 104 -1.46 25.72 -7.28
N GLY A 105 -0.32 25.02 -7.39
CA GLY A 105 0.64 24.89 -6.32
C GLY A 105 0.20 24.00 -5.15
N ALA A 106 -0.86 23.20 -5.32
CA ALA A 106 -1.31 22.25 -4.32
C ALA A 106 -0.47 20.95 -4.37
N ASP A 107 -0.36 20.28 -3.23
CA ASP A 107 0.29 18.99 -3.14
C ASP A 107 -0.51 17.91 -3.88
N VAL A 108 0.21 17.09 -4.63
CA VAL A 108 -0.36 15.95 -5.36
C VAL A 108 -0.04 14.66 -4.62
N TYR A 109 -1.06 13.90 -4.30
CA TYR A 109 -0.95 12.62 -3.63
C TYR A 109 -1.06 11.48 -4.65
N ASN A 110 -0.18 10.50 -4.51
CA ASN A 110 -0.21 9.31 -5.33
C ASN A 110 -1.08 8.24 -4.67
N ILE A 111 -1.91 7.61 -5.47
CA ILE A 111 -2.76 6.48 -5.11
C ILE A 111 -2.33 5.32 -5.99
N PHE A 112 -1.60 4.37 -5.44
CA PHE A 112 -1.14 3.20 -6.16
C PHE A 112 -2.20 2.11 -6.13
N CYS A 113 -2.83 1.87 -7.26
CA CYS A 113 -3.82 0.82 -7.44
C CYS A 113 -3.13 -0.40 -8.04
N VAL A 114 -3.19 -1.53 -7.34
CA VAL A 114 -2.43 -2.73 -7.68
C VAL A 114 -3.31 -3.96 -7.72
N GLY A 115 -3.04 -4.82 -8.70
CA GLY A 115 -3.55 -6.18 -8.76
C GLY A 115 -2.61 -7.16 -8.04
N MET A 116 -3.03 -8.42 -7.95
CA MET A 116 -2.22 -9.49 -7.39
C MET A 116 -0.94 -9.67 -8.23
N GLU A 117 0.20 -9.87 -7.57
CA GLU A 117 1.51 -10.08 -8.21
C GLU A 117 2.00 -8.95 -9.13
N ALA A 118 1.40 -7.73 -9.02
CA ALA A 118 1.84 -6.58 -9.80
C ALA A 118 3.29 -6.17 -9.48
N TYR A 119 3.74 -6.41 -8.27
CA TYR A 119 5.12 -6.21 -7.83
C TYR A 119 5.58 -7.35 -6.93
N ALA A 120 6.87 -7.59 -6.93
CA ALA A 120 7.50 -8.60 -6.10
C ALA A 120 8.73 -8.02 -5.40
N CYS A 121 9.05 -8.58 -4.25
CA CYS A 121 10.28 -8.30 -3.54
C CYS A 121 11.19 -9.52 -3.65
N VAL A 122 12.38 -9.32 -4.18
CA VAL A 122 13.38 -10.37 -4.33
C VAL A 122 14.37 -10.25 -3.19
N GLU A 123 14.47 -11.30 -2.39
CA GLU A 123 15.47 -11.44 -1.35
C GLU A 123 16.60 -12.35 -1.85
N GLN A 124 17.83 -11.99 -1.55
CA GLN A 124 18.97 -12.83 -1.88
C GLN A 124 19.14 -13.91 -0.80
N ASP A 125 19.26 -15.17 -1.23
CA ASP A 125 19.52 -16.27 -0.31
C ASP A 125 20.80 -16.03 0.51
N GLY A 126 20.71 -16.22 1.82
CA GLY A 126 21.77 -15.94 2.79
C GLY A 126 21.92 -14.46 3.20
N TYR A 127 21.16 -13.53 2.61
CA TYR A 127 21.14 -12.11 2.99
C TYR A 127 19.78 -11.64 3.53
N SER A 128 18.95 -12.56 3.96
CA SER A 128 17.73 -12.23 4.69
C SER A 128 18.05 -11.36 5.92
N ALA A 129 17.07 -10.60 6.39
CA ALA A 129 17.24 -9.73 7.54
C ALA A 129 17.88 -10.46 8.71
N SER A 130 19.08 -10.05 9.10
CA SER A 130 19.83 -10.68 10.18
C SER A 130 20.32 -9.65 11.20
N PHE A 131 20.18 -10.02 12.45
CA PHE A 131 20.67 -9.26 13.59
C PHE A 131 22.01 -9.83 14.05
N ILE A 132 23.04 -8.99 14.13
CA ILE A 132 24.38 -9.37 14.51
C ILE A 132 24.69 -8.74 15.85
N TYR A 133 24.91 -9.55 16.85
CA TYR A 133 25.36 -9.10 18.16
C TYR A 133 26.78 -9.59 18.44
N ARG A 134 27.67 -8.67 18.76
CA ARG A 134 29.01 -8.97 19.26
C ARG A 134 29.08 -8.62 20.74
N PRO A 135 29.20 -9.61 21.61
CA PRO A 135 29.32 -9.37 23.06
C PRO A 135 30.62 -8.66 23.41
N PRO A 136 30.71 -8.01 24.56
CA PRO A 136 31.86 -7.21 25.00
C PRO A 136 33.19 -7.98 25.08
N ILE A 137 33.11 -9.30 25.22
CA ILE A 137 34.27 -10.18 25.38
C ILE A 137 35.24 -10.13 24.20
N TYR A 138 34.83 -9.63 23.04
CA TYR A 138 35.64 -9.54 21.83
C TYR A 138 36.21 -8.14 21.56
N ASP A 139 35.94 -7.17 22.42
CA ASP A 139 36.28 -5.77 22.15
C ASP A 139 37.16 -5.20 23.26
N GLY A 140 38.48 -5.36 23.05
CA GLY A 140 39.52 -4.83 23.91
C GLY A 140 39.75 -5.59 25.23
N PRO A 141 40.84 -5.23 25.96
CA PRO A 141 41.26 -5.97 27.19
C PRO A 141 40.32 -5.75 28.37
N LEU A 142 39.48 -4.71 28.35
CA LEU A 142 38.55 -4.41 29.44
C LEU A 142 37.14 -4.88 29.16
N ALA A 143 36.85 -5.45 27.97
CA ALA A 143 35.55 -5.96 27.56
C ALA A 143 34.36 -4.98 27.84
N LEU A 144 34.59 -3.67 27.64
CA LEU A 144 33.61 -2.63 27.95
C LEU A 144 32.66 -2.31 26.78
N ASN A 145 33.04 -2.67 25.55
CA ASN A 145 32.30 -2.30 24.36
C ASN A 145 31.61 -3.52 23.76
N ALA A 146 30.34 -3.36 23.41
CA ALA A 146 29.57 -4.32 22.62
C ALA A 146 29.13 -3.65 21.33
N SER A 147 29.00 -4.39 20.26
CA SER A 147 28.44 -3.87 19.01
C SER A 147 27.22 -4.65 18.56
N VAL A 148 26.25 -3.90 18.04
CA VAL A 148 25.03 -4.42 17.46
C VAL A 148 24.95 -3.96 16.02
N GLY A 149 24.71 -4.89 15.10
CA GLY A 149 24.56 -4.62 13.69
C GLY A 149 23.28 -5.25 13.14
N TYR A 150 22.78 -4.66 12.09
CA TYR A 150 21.65 -5.19 11.32
C TYR A 150 22.02 -5.13 9.84
N LYS A 151 21.74 -6.20 9.12
CA LYS A 151 21.92 -6.25 7.67
C LYS A 151 20.72 -6.90 7.00
N PHE A 152 20.37 -6.39 5.84
CA PHE A 152 19.40 -7.01 4.94
C PHE A 152 19.72 -6.61 3.50
N ALA A 153 19.31 -7.41 2.55
CA ALA A 153 19.36 -7.11 1.13
C ALA A 153 18.03 -7.45 0.50
N GLU A 154 17.40 -6.45 -0.10
CA GLU A 154 16.07 -6.55 -0.67
C GLU A 154 15.99 -5.69 -1.92
N VAL A 155 15.40 -6.20 -2.99
CA VAL A 155 15.20 -5.47 -4.23
C VAL A 155 13.73 -5.58 -4.67
N PRO A 156 12.93 -4.52 -4.47
CA PRO A 156 11.58 -4.47 -5.01
C PRO A 156 11.61 -4.27 -6.54
N ARG A 157 10.78 -5.02 -7.24
CA ARG A 157 10.62 -4.92 -8.69
C ARG A 157 9.16 -4.98 -9.09
N ILE A 158 8.78 -4.19 -10.08
CA ILE A 158 7.48 -4.30 -10.74
C ILE A 158 7.54 -5.53 -11.65
N THR A 159 6.63 -6.45 -11.45
CA THR A 159 6.53 -7.70 -12.21
C THR A 159 5.74 -7.46 -13.50
N ASN A 160 4.65 -6.69 -13.42
CA ASN A 160 3.81 -6.36 -14.56
C ASN A 160 3.35 -4.90 -14.46
N ASP A 161 3.84 -4.07 -15.38
CA ASP A 161 3.51 -2.64 -15.44
C ASP A 161 2.03 -2.36 -15.74
N LEU A 162 1.33 -3.30 -16.40
CA LEU A 162 -0.09 -3.15 -16.74
C LEU A 162 -1.02 -3.38 -15.54
N TRP A 163 -0.51 -4.00 -14.47
CA TRP A 163 -1.29 -4.35 -13.28
C TRP A 163 -1.09 -3.39 -12.12
N ILE A 164 -0.35 -2.31 -12.35
CA ILE A 164 -0.16 -1.22 -11.41
C ILE A 164 -0.53 0.11 -12.06
N ILE A 165 -1.39 0.86 -11.41
CA ILE A 165 -1.84 2.17 -11.88
C ILE A 165 -1.59 3.20 -10.79
N ASN A 166 -0.97 4.30 -11.15
CA ASN A 166 -0.81 5.45 -10.25
C ASN A 166 -1.87 6.50 -10.57
N LEU A 167 -2.92 6.56 -9.76
CA LEU A 167 -3.88 7.64 -9.79
C LEU A 167 -3.34 8.81 -8.96
N ARG A 168 -3.39 10.02 -9.51
CA ARG A 168 -2.86 11.23 -8.89
C ARG A 168 -4.00 12.16 -8.55
N ALA A 169 -4.12 12.54 -7.30
CA ALA A 169 -5.17 13.42 -6.82
C ALA A 169 -4.61 14.55 -5.95
N THR A 170 -5.28 15.70 -5.99
CA THR A 170 -5.02 16.79 -5.05
C THR A 170 -5.99 16.73 -3.89
N LYS A 171 -5.56 17.25 -2.76
CA LYS A 171 -6.44 17.42 -1.61
C LYS A 171 -7.37 18.62 -1.81
N ARG A 172 -8.63 18.48 -1.42
CA ARG A 172 -9.64 19.54 -1.55
C ARG A 172 -9.36 20.71 -0.59
N PHE A 173 -8.88 20.42 0.61
CA PHE A 173 -8.55 21.38 1.67
C PHE A 173 -7.31 20.99 2.47
#